data_ad7dd94475781ddcb918ec6a18531ca8
#
_entry.id   ad7dd94475781ddcb918ec6a18531ca8
#
_cell.length_a   1.000
_cell.length_b   1.000
_cell.length_c   1.000
_cell.angle_alpha   90.00
_cell.angle_beta   90.00
_cell.angle_gamma   90.00
#
_symmetry.space_group_name_H-M   'P 1'
#
loop_
_entity.id
_entity.type
_entity.pdbx_description
1 polymer ?
#
loop_
_entity_poly.entity_id
_entity_poly.type
_entity_poly.pdbx_seq_one_letter_code
_entity_poly.pdbx_strand_id
1 'polypeptide(L)'
;IQLQSVDPPDQVIDSFDGPSTIEKFLKKKFKSFYPSLKNVKITKSWNGPSERTKTGFPFFGYHPNNQNISYAFGYSGNGVLTCYVGGEILSSMALEEDNEWTRSNFCKGPLKMFPPEPFRWLGAMVIRNAVRRKEKNQEIGKNPVWIDKQLAKLAVSVGRVDFEKKKN
;
A
#
# COMPACT_ATOMS: atom_id res chain seq x y z
N ILE A 1 8.74 9.93 -5.40
CA ILE A 1 8.12 8.60 -5.67
C ILE A 1 8.29 7.81 -4.40
N GLN A 2 7.19 7.57 -3.71
CA GLN A 2 7.17 6.77 -2.49
C GLN A 2 7.04 5.29 -2.90
N LEU A 3 8.17 4.58 -2.89
CA LEU A 3 8.15 3.13 -3.06
C LEU A 3 8.03 2.49 -1.68
N GLN A 4 6.85 1.96 -1.40
CA GLN A 4 6.58 1.23 -0.17
C GLN A 4 7.01 -0.22 -0.34
N SER A 5 7.94 -0.68 0.50
CA SER A 5 8.14 -2.11 0.69
C SER A 5 7.16 -2.60 1.76
N VAL A 6 6.47 -3.67 1.45
CA VAL A 6 5.72 -4.42 2.46
C VAL A 6 6.71 -5.41 3.05
N ASP A 7 7.32 -5.05 4.17
CA ASP A 7 8.11 -5.99 4.96
C ASP A 7 7.18 -6.88 5.80
N PRO A 8 7.56 -8.13 6.05
CA PRO A 8 6.76 -9.05 6.87
C PRO A 8 6.59 -8.50 8.29
N PRO A 9 5.44 -8.77 8.94
CA PRO A 9 5.05 -8.16 10.22
C PRO A 9 5.92 -8.51 11.43
N ASP A 10 6.89 -9.40 11.27
CA ASP A 10 7.67 -9.95 12.38
C ASP A 10 8.98 -9.20 12.63
N GLN A 11 9.32 -8.23 11.80
CA GLN A 11 10.46 -7.37 12.08
C GLN A 11 9.98 -6.16 12.86
N VAL A 12 10.14 -6.25 14.16
CA VAL A 12 10.14 -5.09 15.05
C VAL A 12 11.12 -4.08 14.45
N ILE A 13 10.59 -2.92 14.10
CA ILE A 13 11.36 -1.87 13.43
C ILE A 13 12.27 -1.23 14.48
N ASP A 14 13.40 -1.86 14.75
CA ASP A 14 14.40 -1.34 15.69
C ASP A 14 15.42 -0.41 15.03
N SER A 15 15.41 -0.28 13.71
CA SER A 15 16.23 0.74 13.04
C SER A 15 15.72 1.10 11.67
N PHE A 16 15.38 2.35 11.47
CA PHE A 16 15.16 2.96 10.15
C PHE A 16 16.45 3.16 9.36
N ASP A 17 17.59 2.71 9.88
CA ASP A 17 18.95 3.05 9.41
C ASP A 17 19.66 1.93 8.63
N GLY A 18 18.99 0.89 8.21
CA GLY A 18 19.59 -0.11 7.35
C GLY A 18 19.81 0.41 5.92
N PRO A 19 21.05 0.31 5.35
CA PRO A 19 21.24 0.48 3.90
C PRO A 19 20.54 -0.67 3.21
N SER A 20 19.26 -0.54 3.11
CA SER A 20 18.42 -1.58 2.57
C SER A 20 18.77 -1.76 1.09
N THR A 21 18.65 -3.00 0.62
CA THR A 21 18.64 -3.34 -0.81
C THR A 21 17.74 -2.40 -1.60
N ILE A 22 16.72 -1.85 -0.95
CA ILE A 22 15.77 -0.86 -1.45
C ILE A 22 16.44 0.48 -1.73
N GLU A 23 17.29 0.99 -0.84
CA GLU A 23 17.99 2.26 -1.07
C GLU A 23 18.88 2.21 -2.31
N LYS A 24 19.67 1.13 -2.46
CA LYS A 24 20.49 0.92 -3.66
C LYS A 24 19.63 0.86 -4.93
N PHE A 25 18.50 0.18 -4.85
CA PHE A 25 17.55 0.09 -5.95
C PHE A 25 16.96 1.47 -6.28
N LEU A 26 16.51 2.23 -5.28
CA LEU A 26 15.96 3.58 -5.46
C LEU A 26 16.99 4.55 -6.07
N LYS A 27 18.22 4.53 -5.58
CA LYS A 27 19.32 5.33 -6.16
C LYS A 27 19.59 5.00 -7.63
N LYS A 28 19.57 3.71 -7.97
CA LYS A 28 19.72 3.26 -9.36
C LYS A 28 18.57 3.73 -10.23
N LYS A 29 17.32 3.57 -9.76
CA LYS A 29 16.12 4.01 -10.49
C LYS A 29 16.07 5.53 -10.64
N PHE A 30 16.38 6.29 -9.60
CA PHE A 30 16.46 7.74 -9.68
C PHE A 30 17.41 8.21 -10.81
N LYS A 31 18.61 7.65 -10.86
CA LYS A 31 19.58 7.97 -11.92
C LYS A 31 19.12 7.57 -13.32
N SER A 32 18.30 6.51 -13.43
CA SER A 32 17.71 6.05 -14.69
C SER A 32 16.59 6.99 -15.17
N PHE A 33 15.73 7.45 -14.26
CA PHE A 33 14.64 8.37 -14.58
C PHE A 33 15.09 9.81 -14.83
N TYR A 34 16.17 10.22 -14.14
CA TYR A 34 16.71 11.57 -14.23
C TYR A 34 18.20 11.55 -14.63
N PRO A 35 18.53 11.25 -15.89
CA PRO A 35 19.92 11.14 -16.35
C PRO A 35 20.73 12.44 -16.15
N SER A 36 20.08 13.60 -16.25
CA SER A 36 20.69 14.91 -15.99
C SER A 36 21.13 15.09 -14.54
N LEU A 37 20.50 14.36 -13.59
CA LEU A 37 20.78 14.42 -12.16
C LEU A 37 21.63 13.24 -11.67
N LYS A 38 22.26 12.47 -12.57
CA LYS A 38 23.03 11.26 -12.20
C LYS A 38 24.16 11.51 -11.21
N ASN A 39 24.73 12.74 -11.20
CA ASN A 39 25.84 13.14 -10.34
C ASN A 39 25.40 13.79 -9.02
N VAL A 40 24.10 14.00 -8.82
CA VAL A 40 23.57 14.57 -7.58
C VAL A 40 23.79 13.59 -6.42
N LYS A 41 24.33 14.13 -5.31
CA LYS A 41 24.50 13.36 -4.07
C LYS A 41 23.17 13.25 -3.34
N ILE A 42 22.68 12.03 -3.14
CA ILE A 42 21.52 11.78 -2.29
C ILE A 42 22.02 11.81 -0.85
N THR A 43 21.55 12.76 -0.07
CA THR A 43 22.01 12.99 1.32
C THR A 43 21.22 12.22 2.35
N LYS A 44 19.93 11.95 2.09
CA LYS A 44 19.06 11.22 3.00
C LYS A 44 18.11 10.30 2.22
N SER A 45 17.80 9.16 2.80
CA SER A 45 16.74 8.26 2.37
C SER A 45 16.02 7.74 3.61
N TRP A 46 14.74 7.43 3.48
CA TRP A 46 13.94 6.85 4.56
C TRP A 46 12.96 5.83 3.99
N ASN A 47 12.55 4.93 4.84
CA ASN A 47 11.47 3.98 4.57
C ASN A 47 10.58 3.87 5.81
N GLY A 48 9.43 3.25 5.68
CA GLY A 48 8.51 3.01 6.78
C GLY A 48 7.51 1.92 6.43
N PRO A 49 6.92 1.27 7.43
CA PRO A 49 5.87 0.30 7.22
C PRO A 49 4.62 1.01 6.68
N SER A 50 3.88 0.32 5.84
CA SER A 50 2.58 0.78 5.37
C SER A 50 1.59 -0.35 5.49
N GLU A 51 0.53 -0.09 6.24
CA GLU A 51 -0.62 -0.98 6.33
C GLU A 51 -1.36 -1.06 4.99
N ARG A 52 -2.04 -2.17 4.75
CA ARG A 52 -2.91 -2.36 3.60
C ARG A 52 -4.17 -3.09 3.96
N THR A 53 -5.28 -2.56 3.47
CA THR A 53 -6.55 -3.29 3.43
C THR A 53 -6.72 -4.01 2.10
N LYS A 54 -7.56 -5.04 2.08
CA LYS A 54 -7.88 -5.76 0.84
C LYS A 54 -8.61 -4.88 -0.18
N THR A 55 -9.35 -3.89 0.29
CA THR A 55 -10.08 -2.95 -0.58
C THR A 55 -9.25 -1.76 -1.01
N GLY A 56 -8.10 -1.49 -0.36
CA GLY A 56 -7.30 -0.28 -0.54
C GLY A 56 -7.90 0.97 0.12
N PHE A 57 -9.06 0.85 0.78
CA PHE A 57 -9.73 1.95 1.46
C PHE A 57 -9.58 1.85 2.98
N PRO A 58 -9.55 3.00 3.69
CA PRO A 58 -9.57 3.02 5.13
C PRO A 58 -10.89 2.50 5.69
N PHE A 59 -10.87 2.14 6.97
CA PHE A 59 -12.06 1.81 7.74
C PHE A 59 -11.97 2.41 9.13
N PHE A 60 -13.14 2.70 9.69
CA PHE A 60 -13.31 3.38 10.96
C PHE A 60 -14.18 2.54 11.89
N GLY A 61 -14.01 2.73 13.19
CA GLY A 61 -14.82 2.02 14.18
C GLY A 61 -14.49 2.43 15.60
N TYR A 62 -15.23 1.86 16.53
CA TYR A 62 -14.95 1.99 17.97
C TYR A 62 -14.23 0.75 18.48
N HIS A 63 -13.40 0.95 19.48
CA HIS A 63 -12.73 -0.16 20.13
C HIS A 63 -13.76 -1.08 20.80
N PRO A 64 -13.69 -2.42 20.59
CA PRO A 64 -14.74 -3.35 21.06
C PRO A 64 -15.05 -3.27 22.54
N ASN A 65 -14.03 -3.00 23.36
CA ASN A 65 -14.14 -2.96 24.83
C ASN A 65 -14.20 -1.54 25.40
N ASN A 66 -14.16 -0.50 24.56
CA ASN A 66 -14.20 0.89 25.02
C ASN A 66 -14.72 1.80 23.91
N GLN A 67 -15.98 2.18 23.98
CA GLN A 67 -16.65 3.06 23.01
C GLN A 67 -16.09 4.49 22.98
N ASN A 68 -15.32 4.91 23.98
CA ASN A 68 -14.68 6.22 24.00
C ASN A 68 -13.41 6.27 23.13
N ILE A 69 -12.99 5.13 22.57
CA ILE A 69 -11.84 5.05 21.66
C ILE A 69 -12.35 4.76 20.27
N SER A 70 -12.29 5.76 19.39
CA SER A 70 -12.50 5.59 17.96
C SER A 70 -11.16 5.37 17.25
N TYR A 71 -11.18 4.64 16.15
CA TYR A 71 -9.98 4.34 15.36
C TYR A 71 -10.19 4.47 13.87
N ALA A 72 -9.10 4.73 13.16
CA ALA A 72 -9.01 4.71 11.71
C ALA A 72 -7.78 3.92 11.27
N PHE A 73 -7.96 2.94 10.38
CA PHE A 73 -6.89 2.11 9.83
C PHE A 73 -7.06 1.90 8.34
N GLY A 74 -6.00 1.43 7.69
CA GLY A 74 -6.06 0.90 6.34
C GLY A 74 -5.99 1.93 5.24
N TYR A 75 -5.32 3.05 5.45
CA TYR A 75 -5.14 4.08 4.42
C TYR A 75 -4.36 3.61 3.19
N SER A 76 -3.66 2.48 3.28
CA SER A 76 -3.05 1.77 2.16
C SER A 76 -2.09 2.62 1.31
N GLY A 77 -1.43 3.60 1.93
CA GLY A 77 -0.52 4.54 1.28
C GLY A 77 -1.19 5.78 0.67
N ASN A 78 -2.50 5.92 0.78
CA ASN A 78 -3.29 7.05 0.25
C ASN A 78 -3.69 8.05 1.35
N GLY A 79 -2.94 8.12 2.44
CA GLY A 79 -3.30 8.89 3.63
C GLY A 79 -3.44 10.39 3.40
N VAL A 80 -2.65 11.00 2.52
CA VAL A 80 -2.58 12.47 2.39
C VAL A 80 -3.95 13.10 2.13
N LEU A 81 -4.70 12.60 1.16
CA LEU A 81 -6.05 13.10 0.86
C LEU A 81 -7.10 12.50 1.79
N THR A 82 -7.01 11.19 2.03
CA THR A 82 -8.04 10.47 2.78
C THR A 82 -8.00 10.76 4.29
N CYS A 83 -6.91 11.32 4.83
CA CYS A 83 -6.86 11.79 6.22
C CYS A 83 -7.80 12.94 6.49
N TYR A 84 -8.06 13.82 5.52
CA TYR A 84 -9.07 14.87 5.69
C TYR A 84 -10.46 14.25 5.90
N VAL A 85 -10.86 13.35 4.99
CA VAL A 85 -12.12 12.60 5.13
C VAL A 85 -12.16 11.80 6.43
N GLY A 86 -11.01 11.23 6.81
CA GLY A 86 -10.87 10.53 8.09
C GLY A 86 -11.09 11.42 9.30
N GLY A 87 -10.64 12.67 9.24
CA GLY A 87 -10.90 13.69 10.27
C GLY A 87 -12.39 14.00 10.43
N GLU A 88 -13.10 14.20 9.32
CA GLU A 88 -14.56 14.44 9.31
C GLU A 88 -15.32 13.24 9.91
N ILE A 89 -14.96 12.02 9.55
CA ILE A 89 -15.58 10.81 10.10
C ILE A 89 -15.30 10.68 11.60
N LEU A 90 -14.04 10.81 12.04
CA LEU A 90 -13.68 10.63 13.44
C LEU A 90 -14.26 11.74 14.33
N SER A 91 -14.33 12.99 13.84
CA SER A 91 -14.97 14.08 14.59
C SER A 91 -16.47 13.85 14.75
N SER A 92 -17.16 13.43 13.68
CA SER A 92 -18.58 13.10 13.75
C SER A 92 -18.85 11.91 14.69
N MET A 93 -17.96 10.90 14.68
CA MET A 93 -18.04 9.80 15.63
C MET A 93 -17.84 10.25 17.09
N ALA A 94 -16.88 11.15 17.34
CA ALA A 94 -16.58 11.66 18.67
C ALA A 94 -17.69 12.57 19.23
N LEU A 95 -18.41 13.26 18.33
CA LEU A 95 -19.56 14.10 18.67
C LEU A 95 -20.90 13.33 18.68
N GLU A 96 -20.85 12.02 18.44
CA GLU A 96 -22.02 11.13 18.37
C GLU A 96 -23.07 11.62 17.34
N GLU A 97 -22.63 12.28 16.27
CA GLU A 97 -23.49 12.77 15.23
C GLU A 97 -23.99 11.62 14.32
N ASP A 98 -25.29 11.65 14.00
CA ASP A 98 -25.89 10.76 13.02
C ASP A 98 -25.99 11.45 11.67
N ASN A 99 -24.89 11.46 10.91
CA ASN A 99 -24.77 12.12 9.62
C ASN A 99 -24.29 11.17 8.49
N GLU A 100 -24.05 11.69 7.30
CA GLU A 100 -23.59 10.91 6.16
C GLU A 100 -22.21 10.26 6.39
N TRP A 101 -21.35 10.88 7.18
CA TRP A 101 -20.02 10.37 7.52
C TRP A 101 -20.09 9.11 8.37
N THR A 102 -20.87 9.16 9.46
CA THR A 102 -21.03 8.03 10.39
C THR A 102 -21.85 6.88 9.83
N ARG A 103 -22.77 7.17 8.87
CA ARG A 103 -23.56 6.16 8.14
C ARG A 103 -22.78 5.52 6.99
N SER A 104 -21.60 6.02 6.66
CA SER A 104 -20.83 5.52 5.53
C SER A 104 -20.41 4.06 5.71
N ASN A 105 -20.17 3.36 4.60
CA ASN A 105 -19.67 1.99 4.64
C ASN A 105 -18.25 1.88 5.24
N PHE A 106 -17.53 2.98 5.33
CA PHE A 106 -16.21 3.00 5.98
C PHE A 106 -16.30 2.77 7.50
N CYS A 107 -17.43 3.10 8.12
CA CYS A 107 -17.66 2.92 9.55
C CYS A 107 -18.12 1.50 9.95
N LYS A 108 -18.19 0.57 8.99
CA LYS A 108 -18.60 -0.83 9.24
C LYS A 108 -17.42 -1.78 9.52
N GLY A 109 -16.23 -1.23 9.76
CA GLY A 109 -15.01 -2.01 9.95
C GLY A 109 -14.42 -2.51 8.63
N PRO A 110 -13.47 -3.47 8.67
CA PRO A 110 -12.81 -3.97 7.48
C PRO A 110 -13.81 -4.74 6.61
N LEU A 111 -14.13 -4.21 5.42
CA LEU A 111 -15.12 -4.77 4.50
C LEU A 111 -14.73 -6.17 3.97
N LYS A 112 -13.43 -6.45 3.89
CA LYS A 112 -12.89 -7.75 3.44
C LYS A 112 -11.59 -8.02 4.18
N MET A 113 -11.39 -9.26 4.58
CA MET A 113 -10.16 -9.71 5.24
C MET A 113 -9.26 -10.49 4.29
N PHE A 114 -7.96 -10.44 4.53
CA PHE A 114 -7.02 -11.34 3.89
C PHE A 114 -7.13 -12.74 4.49
N PRO A 115 -6.71 -13.78 3.75
CA PRO A 115 -6.60 -15.11 4.33
C PRO A 115 -5.71 -15.11 5.59
N PRO A 116 -5.91 -16.05 6.52
CA PRO A 116 -5.04 -16.18 7.69
C PRO A 116 -3.62 -16.60 7.29
N GLU A 117 -2.67 -16.41 8.20
CA GLU A 117 -1.30 -16.96 8.05
C GLU A 117 -1.33 -18.49 8.17
N PRO A 118 -0.46 -19.19 7.45
CA PRO A 118 0.63 -18.72 6.58
C PRO A 118 0.22 -18.41 5.12
N PHE A 119 -1.04 -18.67 4.76
CA PHE A 119 -1.53 -18.54 3.38
C PHE A 119 -1.42 -17.11 2.84
N ARG A 120 -1.65 -16.11 3.70
CA ARG A 120 -1.50 -14.70 3.35
C ARG A 120 -0.08 -14.38 2.91
N TRP A 121 0.90 -14.80 3.72
CA TRP A 121 2.32 -14.55 3.44
C TRP A 121 2.77 -15.24 2.14
N LEU A 122 2.47 -16.54 1.99
CA LEU A 122 2.81 -17.30 0.78
C LEU A 122 2.18 -16.67 -0.47
N GLY A 123 0.90 -16.36 -0.42
CA GLY A 123 0.18 -15.72 -1.51
C GLY A 123 0.76 -14.35 -1.87
N ALA A 124 1.06 -13.53 -0.88
CA ALA A 124 1.68 -12.22 -1.08
C ALA A 124 3.06 -12.32 -1.74
N MET A 125 3.89 -13.31 -1.31
CA MET A 125 5.22 -13.53 -1.90
C MET A 125 5.14 -13.96 -3.36
N VAL A 126 4.24 -14.89 -3.70
CA VAL A 126 4.02 -15.36 -5.08
C VAL A 126 3.58 -14.20 -5.97
N ILE A 127 2.56 -13.45 -5.55
CA ILE A 127 2.02 -12.32 -6.30
C ILE A 127 3.07 -11.22 -6.46
N ARG A 128 3.78 -10.86 -5.38
CA ARG A 128 4.85 -9.85 -5.40
C ARG A 128 5.95 -10.22 -6.41
N ASN A 129 6.39 -11.47 -6.41
CA ASN A 129 7.43 -11.93 -7.33
C ASN A 129 6.95 -11.93 -8.79
N ALA A 130 5.69 -12.28 -9.04
CA ALA A 130 5.08 -12.21 -10.36
C ALA A 130 5.00 -10.77 -10.89
N VAL A 131 4.57 -9.82 -10.03
CA VAL A 131 4.56 -8.39 -10.38
C VAL A 131 5.96 -7.89 -10.71
N ARG A 132 6.97 -8.22 -9.89
CA ARG A 132 8.37 -7.83 -10.13
C ARG A 132 8.91 -8.38 -11.47
N ARG A 133 8.62 -9.64 -11.80
CA ARG A 133 9.02 -10.23 -13.10
C ARG A 133 8.29 -9.58 -14.24
N LYS A 134 6.98 -9.32 -14.11
CA LYS A 134 6.18 -8.59 -15.10
C LYS A 134 6.79 -7.22 -15.39
N GLU A 135 7.01 -6.41 -14.34
CA GLU A 135 7.57 -5.06 -14.45
C GLU A 135 8.98 -5.08 -15.08
N LYS A 136 9.85 -5.98 -14.65
CA LYS A 136 11.21 -6.12 -15.21
C LYS A 136 11.17 -6.45 -16.70
N ASN A 137 10.28 -7.36 -17.14
CA ASN A 137 10.15 -7.69 -18.56
C ASN A 137 9.64 -6.49 -19.38
N GLN A 138 8.66 -5.74 -18.84
CA GLN A 138 8.15 -4.54 -19.50
C GLN A 138 9.22 -3.43 -19.62
N GLU A 139 10.08 -3.25 -18.61
CA GLU A 139 11.19 -2.28 -18.67
C GLU A 139 12.19 -2.56 -19.81
N ILE A 140 12.41 -3.83 -20.13
CA ILE A 140 13.33 -4.24 -21.23
C ILE A 140 12.60 -4.48 -22.54
N GLY A 141 11.34 -4.03 -22.66
CA GLY A 141 10.54 -4.18 -23.89
C GLY A 141 10.08 -5.61 -24.19
N LYS A 142 10.22 -6.56 -23.26
CA LYS A 142 9.77 -7.95 -23.42
C LYS A 142 8.35 -8.14 -22.94
N ASN A 143 7.60 -9.01 -23.62
CA ASN A 143 6.29 -9.41 -23.14
C ASN A 143 6.41 -10.26 -21.88
N PRO A 144 5.71 -9.91 -20.81
CA PRO A 144 5.67 -10.72 -19.60
C PRO A 144 5.03 -12.09 -19.85
N VAL A 145 5.48 -13.10 -19.12
CA VAL A 145 4.91 -14.46 -19.16
C VAL A 145 3.43 -14.41 -18.74
N TRP A 146 2.58 -15.22 -19.39
CA TRP A 146 1.14 -15.25 -19.15
C TRP A 146 0.79 -15.47 -17.67
N ILE A 147 1.48 -16.39 -16.98
CA ILE A 147 1.29 -16.66 -15.55
C ILE A 147 1.54 -15.41 -14.71
N ASP A 148 2.62 -14.67 -14.99
CA ASP A 148 2.93 -13.44 -14.25
C ASP A 148 1.87 -12.36 -14.48
N LYS A 149 1.29 -12.29 -15.68
CA LYS A 149 0.18 -11.38 -15.99
C LYS A 149 -1.07 -11.74 -15.17
N GLN A 150 -1.43 -13.02 -15.06
CA GLN A 150 -2.59 -13.45 -14.28
C GLN A 150 -2.39 -13.24 -12.79
N LEU A 151 -1.24 -13.62 -12.25
CA LEU A 151 -0.92 -13.39 -10.83
C LEU A 151 -0.87 -11.90 -10.49
N ALA A 152 -0.33 -11.05 -11.38
CA ALA A 152 -0.31 -9.61 -11.20
C ALA A 152 -1.72 -8.99 -11.16
N LYS A 153 -2.71 -9.57 -11.87
CA LYS A 153 -4.12 -9.14 -11.78
C LYS A 153 -4.69 -9.33 -10.37
N LEU A 154 -4.25 -10.35 -9.65
CA LEU A 154 -4.66 -10.52 -8.26
C LEU A 154 -4.12 -9.41 -7.34
N ALA A 155 -2.95 -8.84 -7.66
CA ALA A 155 -2.42 -7.68 -6.95
C ALA A 155 -3.24 -6.41 -7.20
N VAL A 156 -3.86 -6.25 -8.36
CA VAL A 156 -4.71 -5.11 -8.73
C VAL A 156 -5.96 -5.05 -7.87
N SER A 157 -6.51 -6.20 -7.48
CA SER A 157 -7.65 -6.27 -6.56
C SER A 157 -7.35 -5.69 -5.16
N VAL A 158 -6.10 -5.35 -4.88
CA VAL A 158 -5.59 -4.85 -3.60
C VAL A 158 -5.16 -3.37 -3.71
N GLY A 159 -5.82 -2.57 -4.54
CA GLY A 159 -5.65 -1.12 -4.57
C GLY A 159 -4.60 -0.57 -5.55
N ARG A 160 -4.16 -1.34 -6.54
CA ARG A 160 -3.50 -0.81 -7.73
C ARG A 160 -4.47 -0.77 -8.90
N VAL A 161 -4.77 0.41 -9.39
CA VAL A 161 -5.50 0.59 -10.64
C VAL A 161 -4.47 0.62 -11.78
N ASP A 162 -4.24 -0.51 -12.42
CA ASP A 162 -3.57 -0.53 -13.73
C ASP A 162 -4.59 -0.06 -14.75
N PHE A 163 -4.42 1.16 -15.23
CA PHE A 163 -5.13 1.64 -16.43
C PHE A 163 -4.54 0.89 -17.64
N GLU A 164 -5.04 -0.30 -17.93
CA GLU A 164 -4.84 -0.86 -19.27
C GLU A 164 -5.55 0.08 -20.23
N LYS A 165 -4.77 0.86 -21.02
CA LYS A 165 -5.30 1.53 -22.19
C LYS A 165 -5.93 0.44 -23.05
N LYS A 166 -7.26 0.40 -23.14
CA LYS A 166 -7.95 -0.34 -24.19
C LYS A 166 -7.38 0.16 -25.50
N LYS A 167 -6.61 -0.67 -26.18
CA LYS A 167 -6.31 -0.46 -27.59
C LYS A 167 -7.63 -0.66 -28.33
N ASN A 168 -8.21 0.46 -28.80
CA ASN A 168 -9.18 0.43 -29.89
C ASN A 168 -8.44 0.02 -31.17
#